data_915447d41d9b9c874247924c869ede4b
#
_entry.id   915447d41d9b9c874247924c869ede4b
#
_cell.length_a   1.000
_cell.length_b   1.000
_cell.length_c   1.000
_cell.angle_alpha   90.00
_cell.angle_beta   90.00
_cell.angle_gamma   90.00
#
_symmetry.space_group_name_H-M   'P 1'
#
loop_
_entity.id
_entity.type
_entity.pdbx_description
1 polymer ?
#
loop_
_entity_poly.entity_id
_entity_poly.type
_entity_poly.pdbx_seq_one_letter_code
_entity_poly.pdbx_strand_id
1 'polypeptide(L)'
;YHIAEAGANPITQLAFTLSNGFTYVEYYLSRGMNIDDFAANLSFFFSNGMDAEYSVIGRVARKIWAKAMKYKYKANKRSQMLKYHIQTSGRSLHAQEIDFNDIRTTLQALYAIYDNCNSLHTNAYDEAITTPTEESVRRAMAIQLIINRELGTAKNENPNQGSFLIEELTDLVEEAVLAEFDRITERGGVLGSMERMYQRNKIQEESLYYEHQKHSGELPLVGVNTFLNKKGSPTILPTEVIRSTTEEKELQITNLKAFWKRNENKSAEMLNRLRAVAINNGNLFEELMETVKYCSLGQITHALYEVGGQYRRNM
;
A
#
# COMPACT_ATOMS: atom_id res chain seq x y z
N TYR A 1 0.45 1.95 -1.59
CA TYR A 1 -0.66 2.29 -0.67
C TYR A 1 -0.15 3.14 0.49
N HIS A 2 0.82 2.65 1.28
CA HIS A 2 1.30 3.34 2.48
C HIS A 2 1.91 4.71 2.21
N ILE A 3 2.49 4.92 1.02
CA ILE A 3 3.04 6.22 0.60
C ILE A 3 1.91 7.26 0.54
N ALA A 4 0.80 6.91 -0.10
CA ALA A 4 -0.37 7.78 -0.18
C ALA A 4 -1.05 7.98 1.19
N GLU A 5 -1.20 6.92 1.99
CA GLU A 5 -1.82 7.01 3.32
C GLU A 5 -0.95 7.80 4.31
N ALA A 6 0.37 7.87 4.09
CA ALA A 6 1.26 8.75 4.84
C ALA A 6 1.15 10.23 4.44
N GLY A 7 0.45 10.55 3.35
CA GLY A 7 0.15 11.91 2.94
C GLY A 7 0.55 12.31 1.53
N ALA A 8 1.17 11.42 0.75
CA ALA A 8 1.58 11.71 -0.61
C ALA A 8 0.39 11.93 -1.54
N ASN A 9 0.61 12.78 -2.55
CA ASN A 9 -0.31 12.93 -3.68
C ASN A 9 -0.22 11.73 -4.65
N PRO A 10 -1.14 11.58 -5.62
CA PRO A 10 -1.15 10.46 -6.56
C PRO A 10 0.14 10.31 -7.38
N ILE A 11 0.74 11.41 -7.81
CA ILE A 11 1.97 11.41 -8.61
C ILE A 11 3.14 10.83 -7.80
N THR A 12 3.34 11.34 -6.60
CA THR A 12 4.40 10.89 -5.68
C THR A 12 4.20 9.43 -5.27
N GLN A 13 2.95 9.01 -5.00
CA GLN A 13 2.64 7.60 -4.74
C GLN A 13 3.10 6.71 -5.90
N LEU A 14 2.70 7.05 -7.11
CA LEU A 14 3.02 6.25 -8.30
C LEU A 14 4.52 6.22 -8.58
N ALA A 15 5.17 7.39 -8.56
CA ALA A 15 6.60 7.51 -8.84
C ALA A 15 7.44 6.73 -7.83
N PHE A 16 7.18 6.87 -6.53
CA PHE A 16 7.95 6.18 -5.50
C PHE A 16 7.71 4.66 -5.52
N THR A 17 6.47 4.23 -5.76
CA THR A 17 6.14 2.80 -5.84
C THR A 17 6.83 2.15 -7.03
N LEU A 18 6.78 2.74 -8.22
CA LEU A 18 7.46 2.20 -9.40
C LEU A 18 8.99 2.27 -9.28
N SER A 19 9.54 3.34 -8.69
CA SER A 19 10.98 3.45 -8.42
C SER A 19 11.47 2.32 -7.50
N ASN A 20 10.70 1.99 -6.47
CA ASN A 20 11.00 0.84 -5.61
C ASN A 20 10.96 -0.47 -6.41
N GLY A 21 9.95 -0.65 -7.26
CA GLY A 21 9.85 -1.82 -8.15
C GLY A 21 11.06 -1.97 -9.07
N PHE A 22 11.49 -0.88 -9.70
CA PHE A 22 12.70 -0.89 -10.55
C PHE A 22 13.97 -1.13 -9.74
N THR A 23 14.06 -0.64 -8.51
CA THR A 23 15.19 -0.93 -7.62
C THR A 23 15.28 -2.43 -7.31
N TYR A 24 14.16 -3.10 -7.05
CA TYR A 24 14.15 -4.57 -6.90
C TYR A 24 14.58 -5.29 -8.18
N VAL A 25 14.10 -4.83 -9.34
CA VAL A 25 14.50 -5.40 -10.64
C VAL A 25 16.03 -5.32 -10.82
N GLU A 26 16.61 -4.13 -10.65
CA GLU A 26 18.04 -3.93 -10.79
C GLU A 26 18.85 -4.77 -9.77
N TYR A 27 18.35 -4.88 -8.53
CA TYR A 27 18.99 -5.69 -7.52
C TYR A 27 19.00 -7.18 -7.87
N TYR A 28 17.88 -7.74 -8.30
CA TYR A 28 17.82 -9.15 -8.71
C TYR A 28 18.68 -9.43 -9.95
N LEU A 29 18.70 -8.52 -10.92
CA LEU A 29 19.60 -8.63 -12.08
C LEU A 29 21.08 -8.59 -11.66
N SER A 30 21.46 -7.73 -10.71
CA SER A 30 22.82 -7.66 -10.19
C SER A 30 23.25 -8.94 -9.44
N ARG A 31 22.29 -9.73 -8.98
CA ARG A 31 22.52 -11.04 -8.37
C ARG A 31 22.55 -12.18 -9.39
N GLY A 32 22.49 -11.87 -10.69
CA GLY A 32 22.59 -12.84 -11.78
C GLY A 32 21.28 -13.57 -12.12
N MET A 33 20.13 -13.11 -11.59
CA MET A 33 18.82 -13.69 -11.96
C MET A 33 18.41 -13.22 -13.37
N ASN A 34 17.73 -14.07 -14.11
CA ASN A 34 17.11 -13.67 -15.37
C ASN A 34 15.83 -12.88 -15.09
N ILE A 35 15.58 -11.82 -15.86
CA ILE A 35 14.42 -10.94 -15.66
C ILE A 35 13.08 -11.70 -15.68
N ASP A 36 12.96 -12.70 -16.53
CA ASP A 36 11.72 -13.44 -16.73
C ASP A 36 11.45 -14.50 -15.64
N ASP A 37 12.44 -14.82 -14.82
CA ASP A 37 12.29 -15.74 -13.70
C ASP A 37 11.58 -15.10 -12.50
N PHE A 38 11.64 -13.77 -12.37
CA PHE A 38 11.08 -13.08 -11.20
C PHE A 38 10.10 -11.92 -11.52
N ALA A 39 10.28 -11.19 -12.63
CA ALA A 39 9.52 -9.96 -12.87
C ALA A 39 7.99 -10.20 -12.92
N ALA A 40 7.56 -11.35 -13.44
CA ALA A 40 6.15 -11.72 -13.47
C ALA A 40 5.53 -11.97 -12.08
N ASN A 41 6.34 -12.12 -11.04
CA ASN A 41 5.90 -12.28 -9.65
C ASN A 41 5.87 -10.98 -8.86
N LEU A 42 6.44 -9.90 -9.39
CA LEU A 42 6.33 -8.58 -8.80
C LEU A 42 4.89 -8.07 -8.96
N SER A 43 4.35 -7.53 -7.88
CA SER A 43 3.03 -6.91 -7.85
C SER A 43 3.09 -5.61 -7.06
N PHE A 44 2.14 -4.73 -7.34
CA PHE A 44 2.12 -3.37 -6.80
C PHE A 44 0.84 -3.15 -6.01
N PHE A 45 0.89 -2.20 -5.09
CA PHE A 45 -0.24 -1.85 -4.24
C PHE A 45 -0.41 -0.34 -4.20
N PHE A 46 -1.56 0.16 -4.68
CA PHE A 46 -1.89 1.57 -4.70
C PHE A 46 -3.12 1.87 -3.86
N SER A 47 -3.17 3.10 -3.33
CA SER A 47 -4.37 3.71 -2.77
C SER A 47 -5.12 4.47 -3.86
N ASN A 48 -6.45 4.45 -3.82
CA ASN A 48 -7.31 5.35 -4.59
C ASN A 48 -8.03 6.32 -3.65
N GLY A 49 -7.74 7.60 -3.82
CA GLY A 49 -8.45 8.70 -3.18
C GLY A 49 -9.52 9.32 -4.08
N MET A 50 -9.76 10.62 -3.92
CA MET A 50 -10.80 11.37 -4.62
C MET A 50 -10.26 12.26 -5.75
N ASP A 51 -8.94 12.50 -5.83
CA ASP A 51 -8.32 13.32 -6.86
C ASP A 51 -8.48 12.67 -8.25
N ALA A 52 -8.58 13.47 -9.29
CA ALA A 52 -8.84 13.00 -10.64
C ALA A 52 -7.75 12.04 -11.16
N GLU A 53 -6.50 12.23 -10.74
CA GLU A 53 -5.33 11.43 -11.11
C GLU A 53 -5.48 9.96 -10.72
N TYR A 54 -6.25 9.66 -9.67
CA TYR A 54 -6.54 8.28 -9.29
C TYR A 54 -7.31 7.50 -10.34
N SER A 55 -8.02 8.18 -11.26
CA SER A 55 -8.73 7.52 -12.36
C SER A 55 -7.80 6.92 -13.42
N VAL A 56 -6.52 7.29 -13.43
CA VAL A 56 -5.51 6.85 -14.43
C VAL A 56 -4.26 6.23 -13.83
N ILE A 57 -4.18 6.11 -12.51
CA ILE A 57 -2.95 5.67 -11.83
C ILE A 57 -2.46 4.29 -12.31
N GLY A 58 -3.36 3.33 -12.46
CA GLY A 58 -3.03 2.00 -12.96
C GLY A 58 -2.70 1.99 -14.45
N ARG A 59 -3.41 2.79 -15.23
CA ARG A 59 -3.16 2.96 -16.67
C ARG A 59 -1.74 3.49 -16.93
N VAL A 60 -1.33 4.52 -16.20
CA VAL A 60 0.03 5.08 -16.28
C VAL A 60 1.06 4.09 -15.76
N ALA A 61 0.78 3.42 -14.64
CA ALA A 61 1.66 2.40 -14.09
C ALA A 61 1.93 1.28 -15.11
N ARG A 62 0.88 0.75 -15.76
CA ARG A 62 1.02 -0.28 -16.80
C ARG A 62 1.83 0.22 -18.00
N LYS A 63 1.59 1.46 -18.44
CA LYS A 63 2.29 2.09 -19.56
C LYS A 63 3.79 2.21 -19.30
N ILE A 64 4.18 2.76 -18.15
CA ILE A 64 5.59 2.94 -17.76
C ILE A 64 6.27 1.59 -17.57
N TRP A 65 5.65 0.67 -16.81
CA TRP A 65 6.20 -0.65 -16.56
C TRP A 65 6.43 -1.45 -17.84
N ALA A 66 5.43 -1.53 -18.70
CA ALA A 66 5.54 -2.27 -19.96
C ALA A 66 6.63 -1.72 -20.88
N LYS A 67 6.74 -0.38 -21.00
CA LYS A 67 7.82 0.26 -21.77
C LYS A 67 9.21 -0.10 -21.20
N ALA A 68 9.39 0.03 -19.89
CA ALA A 68 10.66 -0.29 -19.22
C ALA A 68 11.03 -1.78 -19.41
N MET A 69 10.10 -2.69 -19.11
CA MET A 69 10.34 -4.13 -19.25
C MET A 69 10.68 -4.51 -20.68
N LYS A 70 9.96 -3.96 -21.67
CA LYS A 70 10.20 -4.25 -23.08
C LYS A 70 11.52 -3.66 -23.60
N TYR A 71 11.73 -2.37 -23.37
CA TYR A 71 12.80 -1.66 -24.06
C TYR A 71 14.13 -1.65 -23.30
N LYS A 72 14.09 -1.53 -21.97
CA LYS A 72 15.30 -1.53 -21.14
C LYS A 72 15.74 -2.96 -20.80
N TYR A 73 14.81 -3.76 -20.27
CA TYR A 73 15.14 -5.08 -19.70
C TYR A 73 14.98 -6.24 -20.70
N LYS A 74 14.40 -6.00 -21.88
CA LYS A 74 14.18 -7.02 -22.93
C LYS A 74 13.35 -8.22 -22.46
N ALA A 75 12.49 -8.01 -21.49
CA ALA A 75 11.65 -9.00 -20.87
C ALA A 75 10.53 -9.50 -21.80
N ASN A 76 10.05 -10.70 -21.57
CA ASN A 76 8.97 -11.33 -22.31
C ASN A 76 7.59 -10.64 -22.02
N LYS A 77 6.55 -11.01 -22.80
CA LYS A 77 5.21 -10.41 -22.67
C LYS A 77 4.61 -10.56 -21.27
N ARG A 78 4.87 -11.68 -20.58
CA ARG A 78 4.33 -11.94 -19.23
C ARG A 78 4.94 -10.99 -18.20
N SER A 79 6.23 -10.75 -18.28
CA SER A 79 6.96 -9.81 -17.41
C SER A 79 6.62 -8.35 -17.68
N GLN A 80 6.13 -8.01 -18.88
CA GLN A 80 5.64 -6.67 -19.25
C GLN A 80 4.28 -6.33 -18.65
N MET A 81 3.52 -7.32 -18.18
CA MET A 81 2.19 -7.11 -17.60
C MET A 81 2.31 -6.75 -16.12
N LEU A 82 2.10 -5.48 -15.80
CA LEU A 82 2.03 -5.01 -14.42
C LEU A 82 0.75 -5.55 -13.75
N LYS A 83 0.90 -6.07 -12.53
CA LYS A 83 -0.20 -6.48 -11.66
C LYS A 83 -0.25 -5.58 -10.44
N TYR A 84 -1.45 -5.12 -10.09
CA TYR A 84 -1.61 -4.26 -8.94
C TYR A 84 -2.93 -4.49 -8.22
N HIS A 85 -2.86 -4.31 -6.91
CA HIS A 85 -3.99 -4.26 -6.01
C HIS A 85 -4.33 -2.80 -5.72
N ILE A 86 -5.60 -2.48 -5.60
CA ILE A 86 -6.09 -1.19 -5.11
C ILE A 86 -6.79 -1.40 -3.78
N GLN A 87 -6.50 -0.52 -2.83
CA GLN A 87 -7.34 -0.28 -1.66
C GLN A 87 -7.87 1.15 -1.73
N THR A 88 -9.15 1.34 -1.44
CA THR A 88 -9.72 2.68 -1.29
C THR A 88 -9.02 3.42 -0.14
N SER A 89 -8.87 4.74 -0.25
CA SER A 89 -8.06 5.51 0.70
C SER A 89 -8.71 5.61 2.08
N GLY A 90 -7.99 5.16 3.11
CA GLY A 90 -8.38 5.35 4.51
C GLY A 90 -8.36 6.83 4.93
N ARG A 91 -7.51 7.66 4.31
CA ARG A 91 -7.44 9.11 4.55
C ARG A 91 -8.71 9.86 4.15
N SER A 92 -9.53 9.27 3.27
CA SER A 92 -10.83 9.82 2.85
C SER A 92 -11.95 9.53 3.82
N LEU A 93 -11.71 8.69 4.84
CA LEU A 93 -12.70 8.33 5.84
C LEU A 93 -12.64 9.31 7.01
N HIS A 94 -13.80 9.83 7.37
CA HIS A 94 -13.95 10.81 8.45
C HIS A 94 -14.88 10.28 9.53
N ALA A 95 -14.62 10.68 10.78
CA ALA A 95 -15.45 10.32 11.93
C ALA A 95 -16.78 11.10 11.99
N GLN A 96 -16.78 12.34 11.43
CA GLN A 96 -17.98 13.15 11.30
C GLN A 96 -18.83 12.64 10.13
N GLU A 97 -20.14 12.59 10.32
CA GLU A 97 -21.10 12.10 9.29
C GLU A 97 -20.62 10.81 8.65
N ILE A 98 -20.30 9.85 9.50
CA ILE A 98 -19.59 8.60 9.18
C ILE A 98 -20.25 7.80 8.04
N ASP A 99 -21.57 7.90 7.87
CA ASP A 99 -22.32 7.24 6.82
C ASP A 99 -21.95 7.73 5.41
N PHE A 100 -21.41 8.95 5.28
CA PHE A 100 -20.96 9.47 3.99
C PHE A 100 -19.69 8.75 3.49
N ASN A 101 -18.98 8.03 4.34
CA ASN A 101 -17.79 7.28 3.97
C ASN A 101 -18.08 6.19 2.96
N ASP A 102 -19.23 5.52 3.02
CA ASP A 102 -19.61 4.53 2.00
C ASP A 102 -19.74 5.13 0.60
N ILE A 103 -20.20 6.38 0.51
CA ILE A 103 -20.29 7.09 -0.76
C ILE A 103 -18.91 7.37 -1.31
N ARG A 104 -17.98 7.85 -0.47
CA ARG A 104 -16.58 8.08 -0.84
C ARG A 104 -15.90 6.80 -1.30
N THR A 105 -16.03 5.74 -0.51
CA THR A 105 -15.49 4.42 -0.83
C THR A 105 -16.04 3.88 -2.15
N THR A 106 -17.35 4.09 -2.43
CA THR A 106 -17.97 3.67 -3.69
C THR A 106 -17.35 4.37 -4.90
N LEU A 107 -17.14 5.69 -4.83
CA LEU A 107 -16.54 6.46 -5.93
C LEU A 107 -15.08 6.06 -6.17
N GLN A 108 -14.32 5.83 -5.12
CA GLN A 108 -12.94 5.36 -5.21
C GLN A 108 -12.84 3.94 -5.79
N ALA A 109 -13.76 3.05 -5.39
CA ALA A 109 -13.89 1.70 -5.96
C ALA A 109 -14.23 1.75 -7.46
N LEU A 110 -15.08 2.70 -7.86
CA LEU A 110 -15.43 2.90 -9.27
C LEU A 110 -14.21 3.30 -10.11
N TYR A 111 -13.37 4.22 -9.61
CA TYR A 111 -12.10 4.54 -10.26
C TYR A 111 -11.22 3.30 -10.46
N ALA A 112 -11.08 2.48 -9.43
CA ALA A 112 -10.26 1.27 -9.48
C ALA A 112 -10.76 0.26 -10.52
N ILE A 113 -12.08 0.03 -10.57
CA ILE A 113 -12.71 -0.91 -11.51
C ILE A 113 -12.61 -0.39 -12.94
N TYR A 114 -12.85 0.90 -13.17
CA TYR A 114 -12.76 1.49 -14.50
C TYR A 114 -11.33 1.59 -15.02
N ASP A 115 -10.34 1.66 -14.14
CA ASP A 115 -8.91 1.59 -14.46
C ASP A 115 -8.38 0.14 -14.55
N ASN A 116 -9.25 -0.86 -14.49
CA ASN A 116 -8.90 -2.29 -14.64
C ASN A 116 -7.86 -2.79 -13.61
N CYS A 117 -8.06 -2.52 -12.33
CA CYS A 117 -7.23 -3.13 -11.28
C CYS A 117 -7.37 -4.66 -11.27
N ASN A 118 -6.32 -5.36 -10.84
CA ASN A 118 -6.35 -6.82 -10.74
C ASN A 118 -7.14 -7.31 -9.53
N SER A 119 -7.12 -6.55 -8.45
CA SER A 119 -7.91 -6.82 -7.24
C SER A 119 -8.20 -5.53 -6.49
N LEU A 120 -9.27 -5.52 -5.72
CA LEU A 120 -9.78 -4.35 -5.03
C LEU A 120 -10.17 -4.70 -3.59
N HIS A 121 -9.76 -3.85 -2.64
CA HIS A 121 -10.28 -3.78 -1.29
C HIS A 121 -11.05 -2.48 -1.10
N THR A 122 -12.25 -2.58 -0.56
CA THR A 122 -13.08 -1.44 -0.16
C THR A 122 -13.11 -1.32 1.36
N ASN A 123 -12.75 -0.15 1.88
CA ASN A 123 -12.74 0.11 3.31
C ASN A 123 -14.17 0.13 3.88
N ALA A 124 -14.33 -0.34 5.10
CA ALA A 124 -15.57 -0.20 5.83
C ALA A 124 -15.77 1.25 6.29
N TYR A 125 -17.01 1.71 6.32
CA TYR A 125 -17.34 3.11 6.62
C TYR A 125 -16.90 3.56 8.03
N ASP A 126 -16.85 2.62 8.97
CA ASP A 126 -16.49 2.84 10.38
C ASP A 126 -14.99 2.68 10.68
N GLU A 127 -14.18 2.37 9.68
CA GLU A 127 -12.72 2.17 9.84
C GLU A 127 -11.99 3.42 10.36
N ALA A 128 -12.59 4.61 10.18
CA ALA A 128 -12.08 5.85 10.74
C ALA A 128 -12.11 5.87 12.29
N ILE A 129 -12.89 5.01 12.94
CA ILE A 129 -13.11 5.02 14.39
C ILE A 129 -12.69 3.71 15.05
N THR A 130 -12.97 2.57 14.41
CA THR A 130 -12.83 1.24 15.02
C THR A 130 -12.38 0.19 14.02
N THR A 131 -12.04 -0.99 14.52
CA THR A 131 -11.97 -2.20 13.69
C THR A 131 -13.36 -2.49 13.13
N PRO A 132 -13.48 -2.79 11.82
CA PRO A 132 -14.77 -3.00 11.19
C PRO A 132 -15.64 -4.05 11.87
N THR A 133 -16.95 -3.76 11.94
CA THR A 133 -17.97 -4.70 12.42
C THR A 133 -18.42 -5.63 11.30
N GLU A 134 -19.18 -6.67 11.62
CA GLU A 134 -19.77 -7.57 10.61
C GLU A 134 -20.67 -6.80 9.63
N GLU A 135 -21.47 -5.86 10.13
CA GLU A 135 -22.33 -5.02 9.29
C GLU A 135 -21.52 -4.14 8.34
N SER A 136 -20.51 -3.45 8.84
CA SER A 136 -19.69 -2.54 8.02
C SER A 136 -18.88 -3.27 6.97
N VAL A 137 -18.33 -4.45 7.29
CA VAL A 137 -17.66 -5.33 6.32
C VAL A 137 -18.63 -5.81 5.24
N ARG A 138 -19.87 -6.19 5.62
CA ARG A 138 -20.91 -6.57 4.66
C ARG A 138 -21.23 -5.43 3.70
N ARG A 139 -21.35 -4.19 4.19
CA ARG A 139 -21.58 -2.99 3.35
C ARG A 139 -20.39 -2.75 2.41
N ALA A 140 -19.17 -2.83 2.91
CA ALA A 140 -17.95 -2.67 2.10
C ALA A 140 -17.87 -3.71 0.96
N MET A 141 -18.23 -4.96 1.22
CA MET A 141 -18.34 -6.00 0.18
C MET A 141 -19.49 -5.72 -0.80
N ALA A 142 -20.61 -5.20 -0.30
CA ALA A 142 -21.77 -4.87 -1.12
C ALA A 142 -21.44 -3.78 -2.15
N ILE A 143 -20.58 -2.80 -1.83
CA ILE A 143 -20.09 -1.79 -2.78
C ILE A 143 -19.54 -2.45 -4.04
N GLN A 144 -18.63 -3.41 -3.90
CA GLN A 144 -18.03 -4.12 -5.04
C GLN A 144 -19.08 -4.95 -5.81
N LEU A 145 -19.97 -5.62 -5.10
CA LEU A 145 -21.02 -6.45 -5.71
C LEU A 145 -22.02 -5.61 -6.51
N ILE A 146 -22.44 -4.45 -5.99
CA ILE A 146 -23.33 -3.51 -6.68
C ILE A 146 -22.67 -3.00 -7.96
N ILE A 147 -21.41 -2.56 -7.89
CA ILE A 147 -20.69 -2.11 -9.08
C ILE A 147 -20.58 -3.23 -10.11
N ASN A 148 -20.26 -4.45 -9.71
CA ASN A 148 -20.05 -5.56 -10.63
C ASN A 148 -21.34 -6.17 -11.17
N ARG A 149 -22.44 -6.12 -10.42
CA ARG A 149 -23.68 -6.84 -10.75
C ARG A 149 -24.77 -5.93 -11.31
N GLU A 150 -24.89 -4.72 -10.78
CA GLU A 150 -25.99 -3.80 -11.06
C GLU A 150 -25.57 -2.68 -12.01
N LEU A 151 -24.32 -2.20 -11.93
CA LEU A 151 -23.83 -1.11 -12.78
C LEU A 151 -23.48 -1.60 -14.17
N GLY A 152 -24.24 -1.16 -15.18
CA GLY A 152 -24.15 -1.64 -16.56
C GLY A 152 -22.80 -1.39 -17.23
N THR A 153 -22.15 -0.27 -16.93
CA THR A 153 -20.85 0.10 -17.54
C THR A 153 -19.70 -0.79 -17.09
N ALA A 154 -19.77 -1.39 -15.90
CA ALA A 154 -18.76 -2.35 -15.41
C ALA A 154 -18.74 -3.68 -16.19
N LYS A 155 -19.72 -3.92 -17.07
CA LYS A 155 -19.74 -5.08 -17.97
C LYS A 155 -18.84 -4.92 -19.20
N ASN A 156 -18.24 -3.75 -19.39
CA ASN A 156 -17.31 -3.46 -20.47
C ASN A 156 -15.88 -3.52 -19.96
N GLU A 157 -14.96 -3.99 -20.81
CA GLU A 157 -13.55 -4.16 -20.41
C GLU A 157 -12.79 -2.84 -20.21
N ASN A 158 -13.17 -1.78 -20.90
CA ASN A 158 -12.52 -0.48 -20.78
C ASN A 158 -13.54 0.66 -21.00
N PRO A 159 -14.38 0.94 -19.99
CA PRO A 159 -15.45 1.95 -20.13
C PRO A 159 -14.91 3.38 -20.32
N ASN A 160 -13.66 3.66 -19.95
CA ASN A 160 -13.03 4.97 -20.09
C ASN A 160 -12.30 5.16 -21.43
N GLN A 161 -12.26 4.16 -22.29
CA GLN A 161 -11.58 4.25 -23.58
C GLN A 161 -12.17 5.35 -24.45
N GLY A 162 -11.30 6.20 -25.02
CA GLY A 162 -11.69 7.30 -25.90
C GLY A 162 -12.23 8.54 -25.17
N SER A 163 -12.22 8.55 -23.83
CA SER A 163 -12.51 9.77 -23.07
C SER A 163 -11.34 10.75 -23.19
N PHE A 164 -11.61 11.96 -23.69
CA PHE A 164 -10.58 13.02 -23.80
C PHE A 164 -9.92 13.32 -22.46
N LEU A 165 -10.69 13.40 -21.37
CA LEU A 165 -10.15 13.64 -20.05
C LEU A 165 -9.16 12.54 -19.64
N ILE A 166 -9.52 11.29 -19.83
CA ILE A 166 -8.68 10.15 -19.42
C ILE A 166 -7.40 10.07 -20.26
N GLU A 167 -7.46 10.32 -21.56
CA GLU A 167 -6.28 10.31 -22.43
C GLU A 167 -5.32 11.43 -22.06
N GLU A 168 -5.81 12.67 -21.95
CA GLU A 168 -5.00 13.84 -21.56
C GLU A 168 -4.39 13.67 -20.16
N LEU A 169 -5.21 13.28 -19.19
CA LEU A 169 -4.75 13.07 -17.82
C LEU A 169 -3.71 11.93 -17.73
N THR A 170 -3.82 10.90 -18.56
CA THR A 170 -2.84 9.83 -18.65
C THR A 170 -1.48 10.37 -19.06
N ASP A 171 -1.43 11.24 -20.07
CA ASP A 171 -0.17 11.79 -20.57
C ASP A 171 0.44 12.80 -19.57
N LEU A 172 -0.37 13.66 -18.96
CA LEU A 172 0.08 14.59 -17.91
C LEU A 172 0.63 13.87 -16.67
N VAL A 173 -0.04 12.82 -16.22
CA VAL A 173 0.43 12.02 -15.06
C VAL A 173 1.69 11.24 -15.43
N GLU A 174 1.80 10.66 -16.64
CA GLU A 174 3.05 10.01 -17.08
C GLU A 174 4.21 11.01 -17.06
N GLU A 175 4.04 12.20 -17.62
CA GLU A 175 5.08 13.24 -17.64
C GLU A 175 5.53 13.63 -16.23
N ALA A 176 4.57 13.87 -15.32
CA ALA A 176 4.86 14.23 -13.95
C ALA A 176 5.61 13.12 -13.18
N VAL A 177 5.25 11.85 -13.42
CA VAL A 177 5.93 10.69 -12.83
C VAL A 177 7.36 10.55 -13.37
N LEU A 178 7.57 10.75 -14.66
CA LEU A 178 8.90 10.70 -15.26
C LEU A 178 9.80 11.82 -14.73
N ALA A 179 9.26 13.03 -14.57
CA ALA A 179 9.99 14.14 -13.94
C ALA A 179 10.37 13.83 -12.48
N GLU A 180 9.54 13.09 -11.75
CA GLU A 180 9.87 12.64 -10.40
C GLU A 180 10.95 11.55 -10.40
N PHE A 181 10.98 10.65 -11.40
CA PHE A 181 12.08 9.70 -11.58
C PHE A 181 13.42 10.40 -11.80
N ASP A 182 13.45 11.49 -12.57
CA ASP A 182 14.65 12.29 -12.77
C ASP A 182 15.14 12.88 -11.45
N ARG A 183 14.25 13.46 -10.63
CA ARG A 183 14.59 13.98 -9.30
C ARG A 183 15.19 12.91 -8.37
N ILE A 184 14.66 11.69 -8.41
CA ILE A 184 15.19 10.55 -7.63
C ILE A 184 16.56 10.16 -8.18
N THR A 185 16.70 10.08 -9.50
CA THR A 185 17.96 9.71 -10.17
C THR A 185 19.09 10.66 -9.85
N GLU A 186 18.84 11.98 -9.92
CA GLU A 186 19.81 13.04 -9.55
C GLU A 186 20.31 12.93 -8.11
N ARG A 187 19.54 12.29 -7.23
CA ARG A 187 19.88 12.08 -5.81
C ARG A 187 20.59 10.75 -5.54
N GLY A 188 20.93 10.01 -6.58
CA GLY A 188 21.59 8.70 -6.45
C GLY A 188 20.61 7.53 -6.40
N GLY A 189 19.45 7.67 -7.05
CA GLY A 189 18.39 6.67 -7.08
C GLY A 189 17.61 6.60 -5.77
N VAL A 190 16.85 5.52 -5.59
CA VAL A 190 15.99 5.35 -4.40
C VAL A 190 16.82 5.37 -3.11
N LEU A 191 17.93 4.63 -3.05
CA LEU A 191 18.74 4.54 -1.84
C LEU A 191 19.43 5.88 -1.51
N GLY A 192 20.05 6.53 -2.48
CA GLY A 192 20.67 7.85 -2.27
C GLY A 192 19.65 8.94 -1.88
N SER A 193 18.45 8.87 -2.43
CA SER A 193 17.34 9.75 -2.04
C SER A 193 16.87 9.48 -0.59
N MET A 194 16.83 8.21 -0.17
CA MET A 194 16.45 7.83 1.20
C MET A 194 17.48 8.32 2.23
N GLU A 195 18.77 8.20 1.93
CA GLU A 195 19.86 8.73 2.79
C GLU A 195 19.75 10.25 3.00
N ARG A 196 19.25 10.95 2.00
CA ARG A 196 18.99 12.41 2.04
C ARG A 196 17.60 12.77 2.58
N MET A 197 16.82 11.81 3.05
CA MET A 197 15.46 11.99 3.57
C MET A 197 14.47 12.57 2.54
N TYR A 198 14.77 12.48 1.24
CA TYR A 198 13.98 13.12 0.18
C TYR A 198 12.53 12.61 0.16
N GLN A 199 12.32 11.29 0.09
CA GLN A 199 10.98 10.71 0.03
C GLN A 199 10.14 11.08 1.27
N ARG A 200 10.76 11.03 2.44
CA ARG A 200 10.10 11.40 3.70
C ARG A 200 9.65 12.85 3.70
N ASN A 201 10.56 13.76 3.35
CA ASN A 201 10.27 15.20 3.35
C ASN A 201 9.17 15.53 2.35
N LYS A 202 9.23 14.94 1.14
CA LYS A 202 8.22 15.15 0.11
C LYS A 202 6.83 14.70 0.57
N ILE A 203 6.72 13.51 1.17
CA ILE A 203 5.46 12.99 1.71
C ILE A 203 4.93 13.92 2.82
N GLN A 204 5.80 14.41 3.70
CA GLN A 204 5.41 15.32 4.79
C GLN A 204 4.93 16.68 4.28
N GLU A 205 5.61 17.26 3.28
CA GLU A 205 5.23 18.52 2.64
C GLU A 205 3.85 18.40 1.97
N GLU A 206 3.62 17.33 1.23
CA GLU A 206 2.33 17.07 0.57
C GLU A 206 1.22 16.80 1.59
N SER A 207 1.51 16.05 2.65
CA SER A 207 0.57 15.82 3.75
C SER A 207 0.15 17.14 4.40
N LEU A 208 1.12 18.02 4.68
CA LEU A 208 0.86 19.33 5.28
C LEU A 208 0.03 20.22 4.33
N TYR A 209 0.30 20.17 3.03
CA TYR A 209 -0.46 20.89 2.02
C TYR A 209 -1.95 20.48 2.04
N TYR A 210 -2.25 19.18 2.04
CA TYR A 210 -3.64 18.70 2.14
C TYR A 210 -4.30 19.10 3.46
N GLU A 211 -3.58 19.05 4.58
CA GLU A 211 -4.12 19.48 5.87
C GLU A 211 -4.45 20.98 5.89
N HIS A 212 -3.60 21.81 5.30
CA HIS A 212 -3.90 23.24 5.16
C HIS A 212 -5.16 23.49 4.33
N GLN A 213 -5.31 22.80 3.19
CA GLN A 213 -6.51 22.92 2.36
C GLN A 213 -7.78 22.46 3.07
N LYS A 214 -7.71 21.40 3.89
CA LYS A 214 -8.85 20.95 4.71
C LYS A 214 -9.22 21.99 5.75
N HIS A 215 -8.23 22.54 6.43
CA HIS A 215 -8.46 23.55 7.48
C HIS A 215 -8.94 24.90 6.95
N SER A 216 -8.44 25.34 5.79
CA SER A 216 -8.89 26.57 5.13
C SER A 216 -10.27 26.43 4.46
N GLY A 217 -10.70 25.20 4.18
CA GLY A 217 -11.93 24.90 3.42
C GLY A 217 -11.74 24.94 1.90
N GLU A 218 -10.52 25.17 1.40
CA GLU A 218 -10.21 25.07 -0.04
C GLU A 218 -10.46 23.68 -0.59
N LEU A 219 -10.20 22.64 0.22
CA LEU A 219 -10.61 21.27 -0.05
C LEU A 219 -11.94 21.00 0.66
N PRO A 220 -13.08 21.05 -0.04
CA PRO A 220 -14.38 20.84 0.57
C PRO A 220 -14.59 19.37 0.95
N LEU A 221 -14.94 19.13 2.20
CA LEU A 221 -15.27 17.82 2.74
C LEU A 221 -16.68 17.84 3.31
N VAL A 222 -17.61 17.22 2.60
CA VAL A 222 -19.03 17.18 2.97
C VAL A 222 -19.20 16.52 4.35
N GLY A 223 -19.91 17.21 5.25
CA GLY A 223 -20.14 16.78 6.62
C GLY A 223 -18.94 17.02 7.57
N VAL A 224 -17.79 17.51 7.07
CA VAL A 224 -16.58 17.78 7.87
C VAL A 224 -16.28 19.27 7.95
N ASN A 225 -16.10 19.94 6.82
CA ASN A 225 -15.86 21.38 6.74
C ASN A 225 -16.87 22.15 5.87
N THR A 226 -17.72 21.43 5.14
CA THR A 226 -18.78 21.98 4.29
C THR A 226 -20.05 21.15 4.41
N PHE A 227 -21.22 21.73 4.10
CA PHE A 227 -22.52 21.07 4.23
C PHE A 227 -22.75 20.45 5.63
N LEU A 228 -22.45 21.23 6.66
CA LEU A 228 -22.55 20.77 8.03
C LEU A 228 -23.99 20.60 8.47
N ASN A 229 -24.26 19.60 9.30
CA ASN A 229 -25.56 19.41 9.91
C ASN A 229 -25.90 20.59 10.89
N LYS A 230 -27.05 21.26 10.71
CA LYS A 230 -27.50 22.36 11.56
C LYS A 230 -27.66 21.97 13.04
N LYS A 231 -27.84 20.69 13.32
CA LYS A 231 -27.95 20.12 14.69
C LYS A 231 -26.60 19.74 15.29
N GLY A 232 -25.50 20.05 14.60
CA GLY A 232 -24.17 19.56 14.88
C GLY A 232 -23.91 18.21 14.15
N SER A 233 -22.65 17.94 13.88
CA SER A 233 -22.18 16.66 13.32
C SER A 233 -21.38 15.90 14.40
N PRO A 234 -22.06 15.28 15.37
CA PRO A 234 -21.39 14.59 16.44
C PRO A 234 -20.58 13.42 15.86
N THR A 235 -19.41 13.18 16.42
CA THR A 235 -18.70 11.92 16.19
C THR A 235 -19.53 10.80 16.81
N ILE A 236 -20.09 9.94 16.00
CA ILE A 236 -20.82 8.77 16.47
C ILE A 236 -19.78 7.79 17.00
N LEU A 237 -19.79 7.57 18.32
CA LEU A 237 -19.00 6.50 18.91
C LEU A 237 -19.67 5.17 18.54
N PRO A 238 -18.92 4.21 17.96
CA PRO A 238 -19.47 2.90 17.66
C PRO A 238 -20.01 2.26 18.95
N THR A 239 -21.13 1.58 18.83
CA THR A 239 -21.71 0.81 19.95
C THR A 239 -20.82 -0.34 20.37
N GLU A 240 -19.98 -0.81 19.46
CA GLU A 240 -19.04 -1.89 19.70
C GLU A 240 -17.65 -1.50 19.15
N VAL A 241 -16.64 -1.60 20.00
CA VAL A 241 -15.23 -1.49 19.61
C VAL A 241 -14.62 -2.87 19.77
N ILE A 242 -14.36 -3.56 18.64
CA ILE A 242 -13.77 -4.90 18.65
C ILE A 242 -12.31 -4.81 19.12
N ARG A 243 -12.03 -5.40 20.26
CA ARG A 243 -10.68 -5.51 20.82
C ARG A 243 -10.48 -6.92 21.38
N SER A 244 -9.24 -7.40 21.34
CA SER A 244 -8.89 -8.65 22.00
C SER A 244 -9.20 -8.60 23.50
N THR A 245 -9.83 -9.63 24.00
CA THR A 245 -10.14 -9.78 25.43
C THR A 245 -8.86 -10.01 26.25
N THR A 246 -8.93 -9.88 27.56
CA THR A 246 -7.82 -10.19 28.44
C THR A 246 -7.43 -11.66 28.35
N GLU A 247 -8.44 -12.54 28.29
CA GLU A 247 -8.27 -13.99 28.17
C GLU A 247 -7.54 -14.38 26.89
N GLU A 248 -7.87 -13.77 25.75
CA GLU A 248 -7.18 -14.00 24.46
C GLU A 248 -5.71 -13.58 24.55
N LYS A 249 -5.43 -12.43 25.16
CA LYS A 249 -4.04 -11.95 25.35
C LYS A 249 -3.24 -12.87 26.25
N GLU A 250 -3.81 -13.30 27.37
CA GLU A 250 -3.16 -14.21 28.31
C GLU A 250 -2.95 -15.59 27.71
N LEU A 251 -3.92 -16.10 26.93
CA LEU A 251 -3.79 -17.34 26.19
C LEU A 251 -2.60 -17.27 25.21
N GLN A 252 -2.48 -16.17 24.46
CA GLN A 252 -1.38 -15.99 23.52
C GLN A 252 -0.02 -15.95 24.24
N ILE A 253 0.08 -15.25 25.37
CA ILE A 253 1.30 -15.21 26.19
C ILE A 253 1.64 -16.61 26.74
N THR A 254 0.64 -17.34 27.20
CA THR A 254 0.80 -18.71 27.71
C THR A 254 1.31 -19.66 26.62
N ASN A 255 0.71 -19.57 25.43
CA ASN A 255 1.13 -20.37 24.27
C ASN A 255 2.57 -20.05 23.85
N LEU A 256 2.95 -18.77 23.86
CA LEU A 256 4.31 -18.34 23.54
C LEU A 256 5.33 -18.90 24.56
N LYS A 257 5.02 -18.82 25.86
CA LYS A 257 5.89 -19.38 26.91
C LYS A 257 6.02 -20.90 26.81
N ALA A 258 4.93 -21.60 26.51
CA ALA A 258 4.93 -23.05 26.29
C ALA A 258 5.76 -23.42 25.04
N PHE A 259 5.67 -22.62 23.96
CA PHE A 259 6.49 -22.79 22.76
C PHE A 259 7.98 -22.63 23.08
N TRP A 260 8.38 -21.61 23.83
CA TRP A 260 9.77 -21.40 24.24
C TRP A 260 10.29 -22.56 25.09
N LYS A 261 9.51 -23.01 26.08
CA LYS A 261 9.87 -24.12 26.93
C LYS A 261 10.08 -25.42 26.15
N ARG A 262 9.17 -25.71 25.21
CA ARG A 262 9.27 -26.91 24.37
C ARG A 262 10.51 -26.93 23.49
N ASN A 263 10.98 -25.76 23.06
CA ASN A 263 12.08 -25.62 22.13
C ASN A 263 13.39 -25.10 22.75
N GLU A 264 13.46 -25.06 24.09
CA GLU A 264 14.60 -24.49 24.83
C GLU A 264 15.94 -25.07 24.39
N ASN A 265 16.00 -26.39 24.15
CA ASN A 265 17.23 -27.09 23.78
C ASN A 265 17.68 -26.81 22.33
N LYS A 266 16.80 -26.30 21.45
CA LYS A 266 17.10 -26.09 20.03
C LYS A 266 17.14 -24.63 19.60
N SER A 267 16.42 -23.78 20.29
CA SER A 267 16.24 -22.38 19.87
C SER A 267 17.58 -21.62 19.74
N ALA A 268 18.50 -21.81 20.71
CA ALA A 268 19.80 -21.15 20.66
C ALA A 268 20.66 -21.60 19.46
N GLU A 269 20.66 -22.90 19.15
CA GLU A 269 21.36 -23.43 17.97
C GLU A 269 20.81 -22.81 16.68
N MET A 270 19.48 -22.80 16.52
CA MET A 270 18.83 -22.29 15.33
C MET A 270 19.06 -20.80 15.12
N LEU A 271 19.02 -19.99 16.19
CA LEU A 271 19.34 -18.57 16.12
C LEU A 271 20.82 -18.32 15.76
N ASN A 272 21.75 -19.13 16.25
CA ASN A 272 23.15 -19.02 15.87
C ASN A 272 23.39 -19.39 14.40
N ARG A 273 22.71 -20.42 13.89
CA ARG A 273 22.74 -20.77 12.47
C ARG A 273 22.20 -19.63 11.61
N LEU A 274 21.07 -19.03 12.00
CA LEU A 274 20.46 -17.91 11.28
C LEU A 274 21.43 -16.71 11.20
N ARG A 275 22.10 -16.36 12.33
CA ARG A 275 23.11 -15.30 12.35
C ARG A 275 24.29 -15.63 11.42
N ALA A 276 24.79 -16.86 11.44
CA ALA A 276 25.88 -17.28 10.58
C ALA A 276 25.52 -17.21 9.09
N VAL A 277 24.32 -17.63 8.71
CA VAL A 277 23.82 -17.52 7.33
C VAL A 277 23.71 -16.05 6.92
N ALA A 278 23.23 -15.15 7.80
CA ALA A 278 23.15 -13.72 7.54
C ALA A 278 24.55 -13.10 7.30
N ILE A 279 25.51 -13.39 8.18
CA ILE A 279 26.89 -12.87 8.10
C ILE A 279 27.57 -13.33 6.82
N ASN A 280 27.35 -14.59 6.42
CA ASN A 280 27.97 -15.19 5.24
C ASN A 280 27.21 -14.93 3.93
N ASN A 281 26.19 -14.05 3.93
CA ASN A 281 25.34 -13.77 2.76
C ASN A 281 24.70 -15.01 2.14
N GLY A 282 24.36 -16.00 2.96
CA GLY A 282 23.68 -17.22 2.55
C GLY A 282 22.18 -17.00 2.26
N ASN A 283 21.48 -18.09 1.97
CA ASN A 283 20.04 -18.06 1.74
C ASN A 283 19.27 -17.96 3.07
N LEU A 284 18.97 -16.75 3.51
CA LEU A 284 18.21 -16.49 4.75
C LEU A 284 16.82 -17.12 4.73
N PHE A 285 16.14 -17.15 3.59
CA PHE A 285 14.79 -17.69 3.53
C PHE A 285 14.76 -19.20 3.81
N GLU A 286 15.70 -19.94 3.26
CA GLU A 286 15.85 -21.37 3.53
C GLU A 286 16.10 -21.65 5.00
N GLU A 287 17.00 -20.89 5.64
CA GLU A 287 17.29 -21.04 7.07
C GLU A 287 16.10 -20.60 7.95
N LEU A 288 15.36 -19.55 7.55
CA LEU A 288 14.13 -19.14 8.23
C LEU A 288 13.07 -20.25 8.24
N MET A 289 12.91 -21.00 7.13
CA MET A 289 11.96 -22.11 7.05
C MET A 289 12.22 -23.20 8.11
N GLU A 290 13.46 -23.36 8.53
CA GLU A 290 13.84 -24.25 9.62
C GLU A 290 13.75 -23.56 10.99
N THR A 291 14.23 -22.31 11.09
CA THR A 291 14.31 -21.58 12.36
C THR A 291 12.90 -21.30 12.95
N VAL A 292 11.90 -20.99 12.13
CA VAL A 292 10.52 -20.71 12.60
C VAL A 292 9.85 -21.89 13.30
N LYS A 293 10.34 -23.11 13.09
CA LYS A 293 9.83 -24.30 13.79
C LYS A 293 10.18 -24.32 15.27
N TYR A 294 11.23 -23.60 15.69
CA TYR A 294 11.79 -23.64 17.02
C TYR A 294 11.90 -22.27 17.72
N CYS A 295 11.83 -21.20 16.96
CA CYS A 295 12.03 -19.83 17.46
C CYS A 295 10.83 -18.96 17.16
N SER A 296 10.44 -18.14 18.13
CA SER A 296 9.37 -17.15 17.95
C SER A 296 9.83 -15.97 17.09
N LEU A 297 8.86 -15.23 16.55
CA LEU A 297 9.11 -14.03 15.76
C LEU A 297 10.06 -13.05 16.48
N GLY A 298 9.81 -12.77 17.76
CA GLY A 298 10.65 -11.86 18.55
C GLY A 298 12.10 -12.34 18.69
N GLN A 299 12.33 -13.65 18.91
CA GLN A 299 13.68 -14.21 18.98
C GLN A 299 14.41 -14.10 17.64
N ILE A 300 13.74 -14.43 16.53
CA ILE A 300 14.29 -14.32 15.18
C ILE A 300 14.64 -12.88 14.84
N THR A 301 13.71 -11.95 15.07
CA THR A 301 13.91 -10.53 14.77
C THR A 301 15.08 -9.97 15.59
N HIS A 302 15.16 -10.31 16.88
CA HIS A 302 16.27 -9.88 17.72
C HIS A 302 17.62 -10.40 17.22
N ALA A 303 17.70 -11.68 16.85
CA ALA A 303 18.90 -12.27 16.30
C ALA A 303 19.36 -11.60 14.99
N LEU A 304 18.43 -11.23 14.13
CA LEU A 304 18.74 -10.50 12.89
C LEU A 304 19.15 -9.05 13.16
N TYR A 305 18.58 -8.38 14.17
CA TYR A 305 19.01 -7.04 14.58
C TYR A 305 20.44 -7.01 15.13
N GLU A 306 20.87 -8.08 15.80
CA GLU A 306 22.25 -8.19 16.30
C GLU A 306 23.28 -8.19 15.17
N VAL A 307 22.96 -8.73 14.00
CA VAL A 307 23.88 -8.83 12.85
C VAL A 307 23.68 -7.77 11.80
N GLY A 308 22.45 -7.31 11.57
CA GLY A 308 22.08 -6.35 10.53
C GLY A 308 21.76 -4.94 11.03
N GLY A 309 21.73 -4.74 12.34
CA GLY A 309 21.25 -3.49 12.94
C GLY A 309 19.73 -3.38 12.99
N GLN A 310 19.25 -2.57 13.90
CA GLN A 310 17.83 -2.31 14.10
C GLN A 310 17.42 -1.03 13.37
N TYR A 311 16.35 -1.12 12.57
CA TYR A 311 15.73 0.08 12.03
C TYR A 311 15.22 0.97 13.16
N ARG A 312 15.67 2.20 13.17
CA ARG A 312 15.16 3.25 14.06
C ARG A 312 14.45 4.31 13.26
N ARG A 313 13.20 4.56 13.62
CA ARG A 313 12.45 5.65 13.03
C ARG A 313 13.07 6.97 13.50
N ASN A 314 13.60 7.76 12.56
CA ASN A 314 14.01 9.13 12.86
C ASN A 314 12.73 9.97 12.97
N MET A 315 12.37 10.33 14.19
CA MET A 315 11.28 11.26 14.48
C MET A 315 11.82 12.66 14.62
#